data_d08b1f8821c71c6663f63a6e77ae3b00
#
_entry.id   d08b1f8821c71c6663f63a6e77ae3b00
#
_cell.length_a   1.000
_cell.length_b   1.000
_cell.length_c   1.000
_cell.angle_alpha   90.00
_cell.angle_beta   90.00
_cell.angle_gamma   90.00
#
_symmetry.space_group_name_H-M   'P 1'
#
loop_
_entity.id
_entity.type
_entity.pdbx_description
1 polymer ?
#
loop_
_entity_poly.entity_id
_entity_poly.type
_entity_poly.pdbx_seq_one_letter_code
_entity_poly.pdbx_strand_id
1 'polypeptide(L)'
;MADQDNPLELFRHALAGATRAIAGDPEVEVGFTSDAPSASGKTVKAPMPGRTLGAREVAEARGFADAAALRLRHHNGRLHARGAPADETA
;
A
#
# COMPACT_ATOMS: atom_id res chain seq x y z
N MET A 1 -24.57 -5.12 -6.16
CA MET A 1 -24.14 -3.95 -6.32
C MET A 1 -24.02 -2.96 -5.21
N ALA A 2 -24.62 -3.26 -4.06
CA ALA A 2 -24.40 -2.41 -2.90
C ALA A 2 -22.91 -2.24 -2.60
N ASP A 3 -22.13 -3.29 -2.84
CA ASP A 3 -20.71 -3.24 -2.55
C ASP A 3 -19.99 -2.21 -3.39
N GLN A 4 -20.44 -2.03 -4.62
CA GLN A 4 -19.80 -1.10 -5.52
C GLN A 4 -20.03 0.34 -5.12
N ASP A 5 -21.09 0.57 -4.36
CA ASP A 5 -21.44 1.92 -3.94
C ASP A 5 -20.87 2.25 -2.58
N ASN A 6 -20.20 1.32 -1.95
CA ASN A 6 -19.63 1.53 -0.62
C ASN A 6 -18.41 2.43 -0.72
N PRO A 7 -18.47 3.65 -0.16
CA PRO A 7 -17.34 4.59 -0.30
C PRO A 7 -16.05 4.04 0.29
N LEU A 8 -16.15 3.29 1.38
CA LEU A 8 -14.95 2.74 2.00
C LEU A 8 -14.28 1.73 1.09
N GLU A 9 -15.07 0.88 0.43
CA GLU A 9 -14.52 -0.09 -0.50
C GLU A 9 -13.92 0.58 -1.73
N LEU A 10 -14.58 1.61 -2.23
CA LEU A 10 -14.03 2.36 -3.35
C LEU A 10 -12.70 3.00 -2.98
N PHE A 11 -12.63 3.57 -1.79
CA PHE A 11 -11.39 4.14 -1.32
C PHE A 11 -10.31 3.08 -1.16
N ARG A 12 -10.66 1.92 -0.61
CA ARG A 12 -9.70 0.83 -0.45
C ARG A 12 -9.14 0.38 -1.79
N HIS A 13 -10.01 0.24 -2.79
CA HIS A 13 -9.56 -0.15 -4.12
C HIS A 13 -8.61 0.88 -4.71
N ALA A 14 -8.96 2.15 -4.59
CA ALA A 14 -8.10 3.21 -5.11
C ALA A 14 -6.76 3.23 -4.37
N LEU A 15 -6.81 3.06 -3.06
CA LEU A 15 -5.61 3.04 -2.26
C LEU A 15 -4.72 1.86 -2.63
N ALA A 16 -5.33 0.69 -2.82
CA ALA A 16 -4.58 -0.50 -3.20
C ALA A 16 -3.91 -0.32 -4.54
N GLY A 17 -4.63 0.26 -5.51
CA GLY A 17 -4.04 0.51 -6.82
C GLY A 17 -2.85 1.46 -6.75
N ALA A 18 -3.02 2.56 -6.01
CA ALA A 18 -1.95 3.53 -5.86
C ALA A 18 -0.75 2.91 -5.14
N THR A 19 -1.02 2.12 -4.09
CA THR A 19 0.04 1.49 -3.32
C THR A 19 0.83 0.52 -4.18
N ARG A 20 0.14 -0.28 -4.97
CA ARG A 20 0.82 -1.21 -5.87
C ARG A 20 1.66 -0.48 -6.90
N ALA A 21 1.14 0.62 -7.42
CA ALA A 21 1.87 1.39 -8.42
C ALA A 21 3.14 2.01 -7.83
N ILE A 22 3.04 2.57 -6.63
CA ILE A 22 4.20 3.17 -5.98
C ILE A 22 5.22 2.09 -5.62
N ALA A 23 4.74 0.95 -5.10
CA ALA A 23 5.64 -0.15 -4.73
C ALA A 23 6.24 -0.84 -5.95
N GLY A 24 5.61 -0.71 -7.09
CA GLY A 24 6.03 -1.43 -8.27
C GLY A 24 5.80 -2.93 -8.15
N ASP A 25 4.77 -3.31 -7.38
CA ASP A 25 4.54 -4.72 -7.09
C ASP A 25 3.03 -4.99 -7.09
N PRO A 26 2.54 -5.71 -8.09
CA PRO A 26 1.10 -5.97 -8.19
C PRO A 26 0.59 -6.95 -7.14
N GLU A 27 1.46 -7.61 -6.40
CA GLU A 27 1.05 -8.58 -5.40
C GLU A 27 0.82 -7.96 -4.03
N VAL A 28 1.07 -6.68 -3.88
CA VAL A 28 0.84 -6.02 -2.60
C VAL A 28 -0.65 -6.01 -2.28
N GLU A 29 -0.98 -6.39 -1.05
CA GLU A 29 -2.35 -6.38 -0.57
C GLU A 29 -2.52 -5.26 0.41
N VAL A 30 -3.63 -4.53 0.28
CA VAL A 30 -3.91 -3.38 1.11
C VAL A 30 -5.26 -3.56 1.76
N GLY A 31 -5.29 -3.43 3.06
CA GLY A 31 -6.52 -3.47 3.83
C GLY A 31 -6.48 -2.43 4.92
N PHE A 32 -7.56 -2.38 5.69
CA PHE A 32 -7.66 -1.46 6.82
C PHE A 32 -7.67 -2.25 8.12
N THR A 33 -7.23 -1.61 9.17
CA THR A 33 -7.28 -2.20 10.49
C THR A 33 -7.69 -1.15 11.51
N SER A 34 -8.47 -1.57 12.49
CA SER A 34 -8.79 -0.72 13.64
C SER A 34 -7.74 -0.84 14.72
N ASP A 35 -6.84 -1.79 14.58
CA ASP A 35 -5.70 -1.92 15.48
C ASP A 35 -4.56 -1.06 14.99
N ALA A 36 -3.38 -1.25 15.55
CA ALA A 36 -2.23 -0.49 15.12
C ALA A 36 -1.92 -0.78 13.64
N PRO A 37 -1.70 0.25 12.84
CA PRO A 37 -1.34 0.05 11.44
C PRO A 37 -0.04 -0.73 11.34
N SER A 38 0.07 -1.52 10.28
CA SER A 38 1.26 -2.34 10.10
C SER A 38 1.53 -2.57 8.64
N ALA A 39 2.76 -2.88 8.34
CA ALA A 39 3.17 -3.28 7.01
C ALA A 39 4.18 -4.40 7.19
N SER A 40 3.87 -5.55 6.63
CA SER A 40 4.72 -6.73 6.78
C SER A 40 4.71 -7.49 5.47
N GLY A 41 5.91 -7.75 4.94
CA GLY A 41 5.99 -8.39 3.65
C GLY A 41 5.27 -7.57 2.61
N LYS A 42 4.33 -8.18 1.92
CA LYS A 42 3.55 -7.50 0.90
C LYS A 42 2.14 -7.13 1.36
N THR A 43 1.91 -7.17 2.66
CA THR A 43 0.60 -6.83 3.23
C THR A 43 0.69 -5.50 3.96
N VAL A 44 -0.17 -4.57 3.60
CA VAL A 44 -0.24 -3.24 4.22
C VAL A 44 -1.59 -3.11 4.90
N LYS A 45 -1.57 -2.84 6.19
CA LYS A 45 -2.78 -2.60 6.97
C LYS A 45 -2.80 -1.15 7.40
N ALA A 46 -3.50 -0.33 6.63
CA ALA A 46 -3.57 1.10 6.90
C ALA A 46 -4.60 1.38 7.99
N PRO A 47 -4.49 2.52 8.66
CA PRO A 47 -5.49 2.87 9.67
C PRO A 47 -6.87 3.01 9.03
N MET A 48 -7.87 2.44 9.69
CA MET A 48 -9.24 2.48 9.18
C MET A 48 -9.77 3.90 9.25
N PRO A 49 -10.19 4.49 8.13
CA PRO A 49 -10.81 5.80 8.18
C PRO A 49 -12.21 5.71 8.74
N GLY A 50 -12.73 6.82 9.23
CA GLY A 50 -14.07 6.86 9.75
C GLY A 50 -15.11 6.59 8.66
N ARG A 51 -16.33 6.36 9.09
CA ARG A 51 -17.42 6.06 8.15
C ARG A 51 -17.63 7.16 7.14
N THR A 52 -17.40 8.38 7.53
CA THR A 52 -17.62 9.52 6.66
C THR A 52 -16.42 9.78 5.75
N LEU A 53 -15.36 9.03 5.92
CA LEU A 53 -14.14 9.23 5.15
C LEU A 53 -13.66 10.67 5.24
N GLY A 54 -13.52 11.16 6.47
CA GLY A 54 -13.05 12.52 6.70
C GLY A 54 -11.70 12.74 6.04
N ALA A 55 -11.44 13.98 5.63
CA ALA A 55 -10.22 14.29 4.91
C ALA A 55 -8.97 13.90 5.70
N ARG A 56 -9.03 14.07 7.02
CA ARG A 56 -7.89 13.76 7.85
C ARG A 56 -7.61 12.27 7.89
N GLU A 57 -8.66 11.47 8.07
CA GLU A 57 -8.51 10.03 8.12
C GLU A 57 -8.06 9.47 6.77
N VAL A 58 -8.58 10.03 5.70
CA VAL A 58 -8.17 9.62 4.36
C VAL A 58 -6.69 9.95 4.15
N ALA A 59 -6.28 11.13 4.59
CA ALA A 59 -4.88 11.53 4.44
C ALA A 59 -3.96 10.63 5.27
N GLU A 60 -4.39 10.26 6.47
CA GLU A 60 -3.60 9.37 7.31
C GLU A 60 -3.44 7.99 6.68
N ALA A 61 -4.54 7.45 6.14
CA ALA A 61 -4.48 6.15 5.50
C ALA A 61 -3.57 6.19 4.27
N ARG A 62 -3.70 7.24 3.47
CA ARG A 62 -2.86 7.39 2.31
C ARG A 62 -1.39 7.57 2.67
N GLY A 63 -1.14 8.40 3.67
CA GLY A 63 0.24 8.62 4.11
C GLY A 63 0.89 7.34 4.58
N PHE A 64 0.16 6.54 5.35
CA PHE A 64 0.69 5.27 5.81
C PHE A 64 0.97 4.33 4.63
N ALA A 65 -0.01 4.21 3.72
CA ALA A 65 0.12 3.31 2.59
C ALA A 65 1.25 3.75 1.65
N ASP A 66 1.36 5.06 1.42
CA ASP A 66 2.42 5.58 0.56
C ASP A 66 3.79 5.32 1.15
N ALA A 67 3.95 5.52 2.45
CA ALA A 67 5.22 5.27 3.11
C ALA A 67 5.59 3.79 3.05
N ALA A 68 4.60 2.92 3.25
CA ALA A 68 4.83 1.49 3.16
C ALA A 68 5.21 1.09 1.74
N ALA A 69 4.53 1.68 0.75
CA ALA A 69 4.80 1.37 -0.64
C ALA A 69 6.21 1.80 -1.04
N LEU A 70 6.64 2.96 -0.58
CA LEU A 70 7.99 3.44 -0.88
C LEU A 70 9.03 2.53 -0.24
N ARG A 71 8.77 2.05 0.96
CA ARG A 71 9.70 1.12 1.60
C ARG A 71 9.78 -0.19 0.84
N LEU A 72 8.64 -0.69 0.38
CA LEU A 72 8.62 -1.92 -0.41
C LEU A 72 9.37 -1.74 -1.70
N ARG A 73 9.17 -0.62 -2.36
CA ARG A 73 9.86 -0.34 -3.61
C ARG A 73 11.37 -0.30 -3.40
N HIS A 74 11.79 0.35 -2.33
CA HIS A 74 13.19 0.44 -2.01
C HIS A 74 13.78 -0.92 -1.68
N HIS A 75 13.04 -1.70 -0.91
CA HIS A 75 13.45 -3.05 -0.54
C HIS A 75 13.57 -3.93 -1.77
N ASN A 76 12.57 -3.89 -2.64
CA ASN A 76 12.58 -4.69 -3.87
C ASN A 76 13.73 -4.28 -4.77
N GLY A 77 14.00 -2.99 -4.85
CA GLY A 77 15.12 -2.50 -5.63
C GLY A 77 16.44 -3.05 -5.13
N ARG A 78 16.61 -3.09 -3.83
CA ARG A 78 17.84 -3.61 -3.25
C ARG A 78 17.99 -5.11 -3.49
N LEU A 79 16.90 -5.84 -3.35
CA LEU A 79 16.94 -7.26 -3.61
C LEU A 79 17.26 -7.54 -5.07
N HIS A 80 16.67 -6.77 -5.94
CA HIS A 80 16.91 -6.92 -7.37
C HIS A 80 18.37 -6.63 -7.71
N ALA A 81 18.91 -5.57 -7.15
CA ALA A 81 20.30 -5.22 -7.37
C ALA A 81 21.23 -6.32 -6.88
N ARG A 82 20.91 -6.93 -5.74
CA ARG A 82 21.70 -8.03 -5.23
C ARG A 82 21.60 -9.25 -6.11
N GLY A 83 20.41 -9.47 -6.63
CA GLY A 83 20.18 -10.66 -7.41
C GLY A 83 20.86 -10.65 -8.74
N ALA A 84 21.11 -9.47 -9.30
CA ALA A 84 21.66 -9.35 -10.63
C ALA A 84 22.98 -8.59 -10.70
N PRO A 85 23.76 -8.50 -9.65
CA PRO A 85 24.95 -7.66 -9.70
C PRO A 85 25.97 -8.17 -10.69
N ALA A 86 26.06 -9.46 -10.82
CA ALA A 86 27.02 -10.02 -11.73
C ALA A 86 26.75 -9.57 -13.15
N ASP A 87 25.50 -9.52 -13.49
CA ASP A 87 25.12 -9.14 -14.82
C ASP A 87 25.43 -7.71 -15.12
N GLU A 88 25.08 -6.88 -14.17
CA GLU A 88 25.27 -5.48 -14.40
C GLU A 88 26.67 -5.09 -14.47
N THR A 89 27.46 -5.71 -13.65
CA THR A 89 28.86 -5.33 -13.61
C THR A 89 29.62 -5.84 -14.79
N ALA A 90 29.06 -6.79 -15.41
CA ALA A 90 29.72 -7.36 -16.59
C ALA A 90 29.76 -6.39 -17.77
#